data_b9e2a4529ab16d4de3d5b94de24e903b
#
_entry.id   b9e2a4529ab16d4de3d5b94de24e903b
#
_cell.length_a   1.000
_cell.length_b   1.000
_cell.length_c   1.000
_cell.angle_alpha   90.00
_cell.angle_beta   90.00
_cell.angle_gamma   90.00
#
_symmetry.space_group_name_H-M   'P 1'
#
loop_
_entity.id
_entity.type
_entity.pdbx_description
1 polymer ?
#
loop_
_entity_poly.entity_id
_entity_poly.type
_entity_poly.pdbx_seq_one_letter_code
_entity_poly.pdbx_strand_id
1 'polypeptide(L)'
;ASRPGFIYNDQDILNMECEGETIRLPFNWNVMHDCAGRVHGVFDYAPAEVFQAYMASRKNPKVVHYAGFDKPWKNPWCDFGPLYWHYAQETPFALQMTAMLAGVEKPKPPVHHERAIAEDSPIRKYVDTLAPTGSKQRELMKVIARKLQGKK
;
A
#
# COMPACT_ATOMS: atom_id res chain seq x y z
N ALA A 1 13.76 -0.76 34.97
CA ALA A 1 13.74 -1.52 33.71
C ALA A 1 13.38 -0.53 32.60
N SER A 2 14.29 -0.28 31.66
CA SER A 2 14.00 0.51 30.47
C SER A 2 12.93 -0.22 29.67
N ARG A 3 11.80 0.42 29.42
CA ARG A 3 10.79 -0.12 28.51
C ARG A 3 11.41 -0.28 27.12
N PRO A 4 11.16 -1.38 26.40
CA PRO A 4 11.58 -1.49 25.01
C PRO A 4 11.06 -0.26 24.26
N GLY A 5 11.90 0.35 23.42
CA GLY A 5 11.52 1.53 22.67
C GLY A 5 10.36 1.20 21.73
N PHE A 6 9.23 1.85 21.93
CA PHE A 6 8.10 1.76 21.01
C PHE A 6 8.48 2.40 19.67
N ILE A 7 8.17 1.75 18.58
CA ILE A 7 8.37 2.25 17.21
C ILE A 7 7.11 3.01 16.77
N TYR A 8 5.94 2.48 17.08
CA TYR A 8 4.62 3.03 16.76
C TYR A 8 3.85 3.25 18.05
N ASN A 9 4.09 4.37 18.72
CA ASN A 9 3.70 4.67 20.10
C ASN A 9 2.31 4.17 20.52
N ASP A 10 1.28 4.60 19.81
CA ASP A 10 -0.12 4.24 20.08
C ASP A 10 -0.43 2.78 19.74
N GLN A 11 0.05 2.29 18.61
CA GLN A 11 -0.20 0.93 18.15
C GLN A 11 0.51 -0.10 19.05
N ASP A 12 1.74 0.18 19.46
CA ASP A 12 2.51 -0.72 20.31
C ASP A 12 1.88 -0.83 21.69
N ILE A 13 1.39 0.30 22.25
CA ILE A 13 0.67 0.33 23.53
C ILE A 13 -0.64 -0.47 23.44
N LEU A 14 -1.45 -0.19 22.41
CA LEU A 14 -2.72 -0.89 22.22
C LEU A 14 -2.53 -2.39 22.02
N ASN A 15 -1.53 -2.80 21.26
CA ASN A 15 -1.23 -4.21 21.05
C ASN A 15 -0.80 -4.91 22.33
N MET A 16 -0.06 -4.23 23.21
CA MET A 16 0.36 -4.78 24.50
C MET A 16 -0.81 -4.90 25.48
N GLU A 17 -1.61 -3.83 25.61
CA GLU A 17 -2.68 -3.76 26.61
C GLU A 17 -3.92 -4.57 26.20
N CYS A 18 -4.16 -4.75 24.89
CA CYS A 18 -5.32 -5.45 24.37
C CYS A 18 -4.97 -6.83 23.78
N GLU A 19 -3.82 -7.41 24.13
CA GLU A 19 -3.42 -8.72 23.63
C GLU A 19 -4.47 -9.79 23.99
N GLY A 20 -4.98 -10.47 22.97
CA GLY A 20 -6.04 -11.50 23.14
C GLY A 20 -7.47 -10.98 23.20
N GLU A 21 -7.69 -9.67 23.35
CA GLU A 21 -9.03 -9.05 23.45
C GLU A 21 -9.40 -8.24 22.21
N THR A 22 -8.82 -8.58 21.05
CA THR A 22 -9.04 -7.85 19.81
C THR A 22 -9.97 -8.61 18.86
N ILE A 23 -10.85 -7.86 18.19
CA ILE A 23 -11.68 -8.38 17.11
C ILE A 23 -11.07 -7.94 15.78
N ARG A 24 -10.74 -8.91 14.92
CA ARG A 24 -10.23 -8.61 13.58
C ARG A 24 -11.37 -8.24 12.63
N LEU A 25 -11.33 -7.04 12.11
CA LEU A 25 -12.26 -6.61 11.07
C LEU A 25 -11.79 -7.08 9.68
N PRO A 26 -12.71 -7.24 8.72
CA PRO A 26 -12.34 -7.45 7.31
C PRO A 26 -11.47 -6.32 6.76
N PHE A 27 -10.61 -6.63 5.79
CA PHE A 27 -9.64 -5.68 5.24
C PHE A 27 -10.23 -4.39 4.69
N ASN A 28 -11.48 -4.41 4.21
CA ASN A 28 -12.13 -3.21 3.69
C ASN A 28 -12.40 -2.11 4.74
N TRP A 29 -12.25 -2.42 6.03
CA TRP A 29 -12.32 -1.44 7.12
C TRP A 29 -11.00 -0.70 7.37
N ASN A 30 -9.90 -1.12 6.74
CA ASN A 30 -8.62 -0.43 6.81
C ASN A 30 -7.84 -0.66 5.52
N VAL A 31 -8.35 -0.13 4.42
CA VAL A 31 -7.66 -0.18 3.13
C VAL A 31 -6.61 0.90 3.10
N MET A 32 -5.35 0.51 3.10
CA MET A 32 -4.24 1.45 2.98
C MET A 32 -4.10 1.93 1.53
N HIS A 33 -3.93 3.24 1.35
CA HIS A 33 -3.55 3.77 0.05
C HIS A 33 -2.14 3.31 -0.33
N ASP A 34 -1.89 3.19 -1.63
CA ASP A 34 -0.59 2.75 -2.14
C ASP A 34 0.39 3.93 -2.17
N CYS A 35 1.18 4.06 -1.12
CA CYS A 35 2.22 5.07 -1.03
C CYS A 35 3.46 4.60 -1.81
N ALA A 36 3.65 5.13 -3.02
CA ALA A 36 4.81 4.86 -3.89
C ALA A 36 4.99 3.35 -4.24
N GLY A 37 3.90 2.65 -4.51
CA GLY A 37 3.93 1.23 -4.89
C GLY A 37 4.21 0.27 -3.73
N ARG A 38 4.19 0.76 -2.48
CA ARG A 38 4.55 -0.05 -1.30
C ARG A 38 3.50 -1.08 -0.91
N VAL A 39 2.24 -0.87 -1.26
CA VAL A 39 1.19 -1.86 -0.99
C VAL A 39 1.55 -3.20 -1.64
N HIS A 40 1.98 -3.18 -2.89
CA HIS A 40 2.48 -4.38 -3.54
C HIS A 40 3.73 -4.93 -2.84
N GLY A 41 4.65 -4.07 -2.38
CA GLY A 41 5.84 -4.48 -1.65
C GLY A 41 5.55 -5.13 -0.30
N VAL A 42 4.64 -4.58 0.47
CA VAL A 42 4.26 -5.12 1.79
C VAL A 42 3.54 -6.46 1.65
N PHE A 43 2.54 -6.53 0.76
CA PHE A 43 1.76 -7.75 0.55
C PHE A 43 2.43 -8.78 -0.36
N ASP A 44 3.51 -8.44 -1.02
CA ASP A 44 4.34 -9.38 -1.76
C ASP A 44 4.88 -10.53 -0.89
N TYR A 45 4.93 -10.33 0.43
CA TYR A 45 5.39 -11.32 1.41
C TYR A 45 4.24 -12.02 2.14
N ALA A 46 3.01 -11.55 2.01
CA ALA A 46 1.85 -12.19 2.62
C ALA A 46 1.52 -13.52 1.93
N PRO A 47 0.89 -14.47 2.62
CA PRO A 47 0.28 -15.64 1.98
C PRO A 47 -0.64 -15.22 0.82
N ALA A 48 -0.68 -16.03 -0.23
CA ALA A 48 -1.40 -15.70 -1.47
C ALA A 48 -2.89 -15.37 -1.22
N GLU A 49 -3.55 -16.15 -0.38
CA GLU A 49 -4.94 -15.94 0.00
C GLU A 49 -5.17 -14.62 0.74
N VAL A 50 -4.25 -14.24 1.62
CA VAL A 50 -4.30 -12.96 2.36
C VAL A 50 -4.12 -11.78 1.40
N PHE A 51 -3.13 -11.88 0.50
CA PHE A 51 -2.90 -10.88 -0.54
C PHE A 51 -4.13 -10.70 -1.44
N GLN A 52 -4.72 -11.80 -1.93
CA GLN A 52 -5.89 -11.77 -2.80
C GLN A 52 -7.11 -11.18 -2.09
N ALA A 53 -7.36 -11.58 -0.84
CA ALA A 53 -8.45 -11.03 -0.02
C ALA A 53 -8.28 -9.52 0.20
N TYR A 54 -7.06 -9.06 0.47
CA TYR A 54 -6.76 -7.64 0.59
C TYR A 54 -6.98 -6.89 -0.72
N MET A 55 -6.47 -7.40 -1.84
CA MET A 55 -6.66 -6.77 -3.16
C MET A 55 -8.14 -6.71 -3.56
N ALA A 56 -8.93 -7.73 -3.20
CA ALA A 56 -10.38 -7.70 -3.39
C ALA A 56 -11.04 -6.60 -2.55
N SER A 57 -10.60 -6.40 -1.31
CA SER A 57 -11.15 -5.37 -0.41
C SER A 57 -10.90 -3.94 -0.90
N ARG A 58 -9.83 -3.71 -1.66
CA ARG A 58 -9.51 -2.41 -2.27
C ARG A 58 -10.55 -1.94 -3.30
N LYS A 59 -11.34 -2.85 -3.85
CA LYS A 59 -12.41 -2.51 -4.82
C LYS A 59 -13.63 -1.86 -4.17
N ASN A 60 -13.84 -2.12 -2.88
CA ASN A 60 -14.96 -1.57 -2.12
C ASN A 60 -14.54 -1.25 -0.69
N PRO A 61 -13.69 -0.22 -0.48
CA PRO A 61 -13.23 0.17 0.84
C PRO A 61 -14.37 0.80 1.64
N LYS A 62 -14.47 0.47 2.93
CA LYS A 62 -15.31 1.19 3.90
C LYS A 62 -14.53 2.30 4.59
N VAL A 63 -13.25 2.06 4.83
CA VAL A 63 -12.32 3.06 5.36
C VAL A 63 -11.04 3.02 4.52
N VAL A 64 -10.61 4.18 4.04
CA VAL A 64 -9.31 4.35 3.39
C VAL A 64 -8.36 5.02 4.36
N HIS A 65 -7.24 4.36 4.62
CA HIS A 65 -6.21 4.84 5.50
C HIS A 65 -5.03 5.40 4.70
N TYR A 66 -4.87 6.70 4.72
CA TYR A 66 -3.76 7.39 4.05
C TYR A 66 -2.51 7.37 4.94
N ALA A 67 -1.95 6.17 5.15
CA ALA A 67 -0.72 5.97 5.90
C ALA A 67 0.51 6.47 5.11
N GLY A 68 1.60 6.78 5.83
CA GLY A 68 2.86 7.18 5.20
C GLY A 68 2.90 8.66 4.83
N PHE A 69 3.83 9.04 3.95
CA PHE A 69 4.17 10.42 3.63
C PHE A 69 3.40 11.00 2.44
N ASP A 70 2.88 10.17 1.54
CA ASP A 70 2.11 10.59 0.38
C ASP A 70 0.66 10.82 0.81
N LYS A 71 0.29 12.08 0.93
CA LYS A 71 -1.01 12.52 1.47
C LYS A 71 -1.86 13.18 0.40
N PRO A 72 -3.18 12.89 0.31
CA PRO A 72 -4.04 13.43 -0.74
C PRO A 72 -4.13 14.95 -0.76
N TRP A 73 -3.91 15.64 0.36
CA TRP A 73 -3.85 17.10 0.41
C TRP A 73 -2.52 17.70 -0.08
N LYS A 74 -1.50 16.85 -0.34
CA LYS A 74 -0.24 17.23 -0.98
C LYS A 74 -0.13 16.70 -2.40
N ASN A 75 -0.70 15.52 -2.64
CA ASN A 75 -0.72 14.85 -3.93
C ASN A 75 -2.15 14.35 -4.22
N PRO A 76 -3.00 15.17 -4.86
CA PRO A 76 -4.39 14.80 -5.15
C PRO A 76 -4.52 13.62 -6.11
N TRP A 77 -3.44 13.25 -6.79
CA TRP A 77 -3.40 12.11 -7.72
C TRP A 77 -2.87 10.82 -7.06
N CYS A 78 -2.61 10.83 -5.75
CA CYS A 78 -2.24 9.61 -5.05
C CYS A 78 -3.38 8.58 -5.11
N ASP A 79 -3.05 7.36 -4.79
CA ASP A 79 -4.03 6.26 -4.71
C ASP A 79 -5.18 6.64 -3.76
N PHE A 80 -6.42 6.49 -4.20
CA PHE A 80 -7.64 7.00 -3.54
C PHE A 80 -7.68 8.53 -3.32
N GLY A 81 -6.78 9.32 -3.90
CA GLY A 81 -6.81 10.77 -3.81
C GLY A 81 -8.14 11.40 -4.24
N PRO A 82 -8.73 11.00 -5.39
CA PRO A 82 -10.05 11.49 -5.80
C PRO A 82 -11.16 11.23 -4.78
N LEU A 83 -11.12 10.09 -4.08
CA LEU A 83 -12.10 9.78 -3.03
C LEU A 83 -11.97 10.72 -1.84
N TYR A 84 -10.75 11.02 -1.40
CA TYR A 84 -10.52 12.02 -0.37
C TYR A 84 -11.09 13.40 -0.75
N TRP A 85 -10.81 13.85 -1.97
CA TRP A 85 -11.24 15.15 -2.44
C TRP A 85 -12.75 15.24 -2.67
N HIS A 86 -13.40 14.13 -3.00
CA HIS A 86 -14.85 14.06 -3.05
C HIS A 86 -15.47 14.44 -1.70
N TYR A 87 -15.03 13.82 -0.61
CA TYR A 87 -15.53 14.16 0.73
C TYR A 87 -15.01 15.51 1.26
N ALA A 88 -13.80 15.89 0.92
CA ALA A 88 -13.24 17.17 1.33
C ALA A 88 -14.08 18.37 0.84
N GLN A 89 -14.65 18.26 -0.36
CA GLN A 89 -15.52 19.31 -0.94
C GLN A 89 -16.85 19.46 -0.20
N GLU A 90 -17.30 18.46 0.53
CA GLU A 90 -18.53 18.51 1.33
C GLU A 90 -18.32 19.17 2.72
N THR A 91 -17.08 19.50 3.06
CA THR A 91 -16.75 20.12 4.34
C THR A 91 -16.79 21.66 4.30
N PRO A 92 -17.01 22.34 5.44
CA PRO A 92 -16.90 23.80 5.51
C PRO A 92 -15.52 24.35 5.11
N PHE A 93 -14.50 23.50 5.06
CA PHE A 93 -13.12 23.85 4.74
C PHE A 93 -12.75 23.67 3.27
N ALA A 94 -13.71 23.33 2.40
CA ALA A 94 -13.49 23.02 0.99
C ALA A 94 -12.65 24.07 0.26
N LEU A 95 -12.95 25.37 0.46
CA LEU A 95 -12.22 26.47 -0.18
C LEU A 95 -10.77 26.56 0.30
N GLN A 96 -10.54 26.41 1.61
CA GLN A 96 -9.19 26.43 2.17
C GLN A 96 -8.37 25.25 1.68
N MET A 97 -8.97 24.06 1.66
CA MET A 97 -8.32 22.84 1.19
C MET A 97 -7.99 22.92 -0.30
N THR A 98 -8.90 23.45 -1.12
CA THR A 98 -8.65 23.66 -2.56
C THR A 98 -7.54 24.67 -2.79
N ALA A 99 -7.46 25.74 -1.98
CA ALA A 99 -6.38 26.72 -2.07
C ALA A 99 -5.00 26.10 -1.77
N MET A 100 -4.92 25.06 -0.94
CA MET A 100 -3.67 24.33 -0.68
C MET A 100 -3.13 23.61 -1.92
N LEU A 101 -3.98 23.33 -2.91
CA LEU A 101 -3.58 22.72 -4.18
C LEU A 101 -3.08 23.74 -5.21
N ALA A 102 -3.22 25.04 -4.95
CA ALA A 102 -2.74 26.07 -5.85
C ALA A 102 -1.22 25.90 -6.07
N GLY A 103 -0.83 25.63 -7.32
CA GLY A 103 0.57 25.39 -7.69
C GLY A 103 1.07 23.95 -7.52
N VAL A 104 0.23 23.03 -7.08
CA VAL A 104 0.59 21.61 -7.07
C VAL A 104 0.52 21.05 -8.49
N GLU A 105 1.67 20.76 -9.06
CA GLU A 105 1.76 20.12 -10.37
C GLU A 105 1.52 18.61 -10.25
N LYS A 106 0.88 18.05 -11.29
CA LYS A 106 0.75 16.59 -11.40
C LYS A 106 2.13 15.97 -11.43
N PRO A 107 2.45 15.01 -10.53
CA PRO A 107 3.74 14.37 -10.55
C PRO A 107 3.96 13.71 -11.92
N LYS A 108 5.15 13.90 -12.46
CA LYS A 108 5.56 13.19 -13.66
C LYS A 108 5.48 11.69 -13.36
N PRO A 109 5.02 10.87 -14.31
CA PRO A 109 5.01 9.43 -14.11
C PRO A 109 6.43 9.00 -13.67
N PRO A 110 6.53 8.07 -12.71
CA PRO A 110 7.82 7.61 -12.25
C PRO A 110 8.61 7.15 -13.47
N VAL A 111 9.82 7.69 -13.62
CA VAL A 111 10.76 7.17 -14.59
C VAL A 111 11.08 5.76 -14.13
N HIS A 112 10.48 4.78 -14.77
CA HIS A 112 10.80 3.38 -14.49
C HIS A 112 12.30 3.24 -14.80
N HIS A 113 13.11 3.17 -13.76
CA HIS A 113 14.48 2.73 -13.94
C HIS A 113 14.42 1.37 -14.61
N GLU A 114 15.18 1.19 -15.68
CA GLU A 114 15.21 0.05 -16.61
C GLU A 114 15.36 -1.36 -15.98
N ARG A 115 15.36 -1.44 -14.65
CA ARG A 115 15.44 -2.71 -13.90
C ARG A 115 14.11 -3.41 -13.65
N ALA A 116 12.99 -2.72 -13.80
CA ALA A 116 11.68 -3.35 -13.70
C ALA A 116 11.23 -3.77 -15.11
N ILE A 117 10.98 -5.05 -15.30
CA ILE A 117 10.38 -5.57 -16.54
C ILE A 117 9.03 -4.85 -16.72
N ALA A 118 8.86 -4.15 -17.83
CA ALA A 118 7.64 -3.40 -18.12
C ALA A 118 6.39 -4.27 -17.97
N GLU A 119 5.28 -3.70 -17.50
CA GLU A 119 4.05 -4.46 -17.22
C GLU A 119 3.46 -5.12 -18.47
N ASP A 120 3.65 -4.52 -19.61
CA ASP A 120 3.21 -4.98 -20.93
C ASP A 120 4.20 -5.91 -21.62
N SER A 121 5.40 -6.12 -21.03
CA SER A 121 6.41 -6.97 -21.64
C SER A 121 5.93 -8.42 -21.79
N PRO A 122 6.26 -9.09 -22.90
CA PRO A 122 5.93 -10.51 -23.10
C PRO A 122 6.49 -11.40 -21.97
N ILE A 123 7.67 -11.07 -21.47
CA ILE A 123 8.33 -11.79 -20.37
C ILE A 123 7.51 -11.68 -19.10
N ARG A 124 7.00 -10.50 -18.76
CA ARG A 124 6.17 -10.31 -17.57
C ARG A 124 4.86 -11.05 -17.70
N LYS A 125 4.18 -10.96 -18.83
CA LYS A 125 2.94 -11.70 -19.10
C LYS A 125 3.16 -13.21 -18.97
N TYR A 126 4.27 -13.72 -19.47
CA TYR A 126 4.63 -15.14 -19.35
C TYR A 126 4.89 -15.54 -17.88
N VAL A 127 5.66 -14.72 -17.15
CA VAL A 127 5.92 -14.96 -15.71
C VAL A 127 4.63 -14.87 -14.90
N ASP A 128 3.76 -13.92 -15.17
CA ASP A 128 2.48 -13.77 -14.47
C ASP A 128 1.50 -14.90 -14.78
N THR A 129 1.61 -15.53 -15.96
CA THR A 129 0.86 -16.74 -16.30
C THR A 129 1.35 -17.97 -15.52
N LEU A 130 2.67 -18.13 -15.42
CA LEU A 130 3.28 -19.29 -14.72
C LEU A 130 3.29 -19.13 -13.20
N ALA A 131 3.44 -17.92 -12.72
CA ALA A 131 3.52 -17.57 -11.31
C ALA A 131 2.76 -16.26 -11.04
N PRO A 132 1.42 -16.30 -10.98
CA PRO A 132 0.59 -15.13 -10.71
C PRO A 132 1.01 -14.40 -9.43
N THR A 133 0.85 -13.08 -9.43
CA THR A 133 1.12 -12.26 -8.23
C THR A 133 0.29 -12.80 -7.06
N GLY A 134 0.97 -13.01 -5.90
CA GLY A 134 0.35 -13.62 -4.73
C GLY A 134 0.26 -15.15 -4.75
N SER A 135 0.84 -15.84 -5.75
CA SER A 135 0.89 -17.31 -5.79
C SER A 135 2.09 -17.87 -5.03
N LYS A 136 1.95 -19.10 -4.52
CA LYS A 136 3.05 -19.81 -3.85
C LYS A 136 4.26 -20.01 -4.77
N GLN A 137 4.03 -20.20 -6.06
CA GLN A 137 5.09 -20.35 -7.06
C GLN A 137 5.92 -19.05 -7.15
N ARG A 138 5.26 -17.87 -7.14
CA ARG A 138 5.97 -16.59 -7.19
C ARG A 138 6.78 -16.33 -5.94
N GLU A 139 6.30 -16.73 -4.78
CA GLU A 139 7.05 -16.63 -3.52
C GLU A 139 8.30 -17.51 -3.54
N LEU A 140 8.17 -18.73 -4.02
CA LEU A 140 9.32 -19.62 -4.17
C LEU A 140 10.38 -19.02 -5.11
N MET A 141 9.95 -18.46 -6.26
CA MET A 141 10.85 -17.79 -7.21
C MET A 141 11.58 -16.60 -6.58
N LYS A 142 10.91 -15.80 -5.75
CA LYS A 142 11.53 -14.69 -5.02
C LYS A 142 12.59 -15.18 -4.02
N VAL A 143 12.31 -16.24 -3.29
CA VAL A 143 13.28 -16.84 -2.35
C VAL A 143 14.52 -17.32 -3.09
N ILE A 144 14.34 -18.00 -4.23
CA ILE A 144 15.45 -18.48 -5.06
C ILE A 144 16.27 -17.29 -5.59
N ALA A 145 15.62 -16.24 -6.13
CA ALA A 145 16.29 -15.07 -6.67
C ALA A 145 17.14 -14.35 -5.61
N ARG A 146 16.64 -14.23 -4.37
CA ARG A 146 17.41 -13.65 -3.25
C ARG A 146 18.63 -14.46 -2.88
N LYS A 147 18.50 -15.79 -2.83
CA LYS A 147 19.64 -16.69 -2.56
C LYS A 147 20.72 -16.57 -3.62
N LEU A 148 20.34 -16.33 -4.87
CA LEU A 148 21.30 -16.14 -5.96
C LEU A 148 21.97 -14.76 -5.92
N GLN A 149 21.27 -13.71 -5.50
CA GLN A 149 21.82 -12.36 -5.36
C GLN A 149 22.72 -12.19 -4.14
N GLY A 150 22.47 -12.94 -3.06
CA GLY A 150 23.26 -12.90 -1.83
C GLY A 150 24.60 -13.68 -1.89
N LYS A 151 24.93 -14.25 -3.04
CA LYS A 151 26.20 -14.97 -3.28
C LYS A 151 27.23 -14.16 -4.06
N LYS A 152 27.14 -12.81 -4.02
CA LYS A 152 28.20 -11.93 -4.53
C LYS A 152 28.96 -11.29 -3.41
#